data_c8416a21f1092c46400b4b464f5eb85c
#
_entry.id   c8416a21f1092c46400b4b464f5eb85c
#
_cell.length_a   1.000
_cell.length_b   1.000
_cell.length_c   1.000
_cell.angle_alpha   90.00
_cell.angle_beta   90.00
_cell.angle_gamma   90.00
#
_symmetry.space_group_name_H-M   'P 1'
#
loop_
_entity.id
_entity.type
_entity.pdbx_description
1 polymer ?
#
loop_
_entity_poly.entity_id
_entity_poly.type
_entity_poly.pdbx_seq_one_letter_code
_entity_poly.pdbx_strand_id
1 'polypeptide(L)'
;MKFTQHYTVKWHDTDANRCVRPTQLLMYMQETANMQLEASGVSLDALRDEKGLAFLLSSISIRVYAPLYTRDEIDVQTWVGEGHGFSYTRGFCVLRGGETVAEASSIWALMNLREKRLMRSNEAPYDLEPEPMPELDLPRRLRMPRAEEMETVGERPIVYSDIDYNGHMNNTHYPDLFCDFTPQILEHRVSGMMLSFVHEAAFGHTLRVQRTATEDGYLFRTVDGDGTVCTDAYLRLEPAAQAE
;
A
#
# COMPACT_ATOMS: atom_id res chain seq x y z
N MET A 1 10.74 -8.70 -17.19
CA MET A 1 9.86 -9.92 -17.10
C MET A 1 9.02 -9.83 -15.85
N LYS A 2 7.69 -10.01 -15.96
CA LYS A 2 6.76 -10.02 -14.81
C LYS A 2 6.97 -11.28 -13.98
N PHE A 3 7.05 -11.14 -12.66
CA PHE A 3 7.05 -12.24 -11.71
C PHE A 3 5.61 -12.49 -11.28
N THR A 4 5.21 -13.75 -11.15
CA THR A 4 3.83 -14.13 -10.80
C THR A 4 3.84 -15.07 -9.59
N GLN A 5 2.99 -14.76 -8.61
CA GLN A 5 2.72 -15.61 -7.46
C GLN A 5 1.23 -15.94 -7.41
N HIS A 6 0.92 -17.20 -7.19
CA HIS A 6 -0.43 -17.68 -7.05
C HIS A 6 -0.90 -17.67 -5.61
N TYR A 7 -2.15 -17.22 -5.36
CA TYR A 7 -2.81 -17.21 -4.05
C TYR A 7 -4.24 -17.71 -4.16
N THR A 8 -4.69 -18.34 -3.07
CA THR A 8 -6.12 -18.61 -2.81
C THR A 8 -6.58 -17.64 -1.74
N VAL A 9 -7.62 -16.86 -1.98
CA VAL A 9 -8.21 -15.95 -0.99
C VAL A 9 -8.79 -16.74 0.19
N LYS A 10 -8.32 -16.46 1.40
CA LYS A 10 -8.75 -17.14 2.63
C LYS A 10 -9.95 -16.41 3.26
N TRP A 11 -10.69 -17.11 4.16
CA TRP A 11 -11.82 -16.51 4.87
C TRP A 11 -11.43 -15.30 5.72
N HIS A 12 -10.27 -15.32 6.34
CA HIS A 12 -9.78 -14.23 7.19
C HIS A 12 -9.16 -13.05 6.40
N ASP A 13 -9.02 -13.18 5.09
CA ASP A 13 -8.57 -12.12 4.20
C ASP A 13 -9.70 -11.16 3.82
N THR A 14 -10.96 -11.53 4.12
CA THR A 14 -12.16 -10.82 3.68
C THR A 14 -12.85 -10.07 4.82
N ASP A 15 -13.63 -9.08 4.44
CA ASP A 15 -14.50 -8.28 5.32
C ASP A 15 -15.89 -8.91 5.51
N ALA A 16 -16.81 -8.16 6.13
CA ALA A 16 -18.20 -8.59 6.34
C ALA A 16 -19.00 -8.76 5.03
N ASN A 17 -18.59 -8.13 3.95
CA ASN A 17 -19.14 -8.29 2.60
C ASN A 17 -18.52 -9.46 1.84
N ARG A 18 -17.66 -10.26 2.51
CA ARG A 18 -16.86 -11.36 1.94
C ARG A 18 -15.86 -10.92 0.86
N CYS A 19 -15.62 -9.61 0.74
CA CYS A 19 -14.65 -9.04 -0.17
C CYS A 19 -13.26 -8.97 0.48
N VAL A 20 -12.21 -9.20 -0.30
CA VAL A 20 -10.82 -9.03 0.17
C VAL A 20 -10.63 -7.61 0.70
N ARG A 21 -10.15 -7.52 1.95
CA ARG A 21 -9.86 -6.22 2.57
C ARG A 21 -8.72 -5.51 1.84
N PRO A 22 -8.76 -4.18 1.76
CA PRO A 22 -7.69 -3.40 1.12
C PRO A 22 -6.30 -3.69 1.69
N THR A 23 -6.19 -3.89 3.00
CA THR A 23 -4.96 -4.32 3.69
C THR A 23 -4.43 -5.63 3.12
N GLN A 24 -5.29 -6.64 2.97
CA GLN A 24 -4.88 -7.96 2.48
C GLN A 24 -4.43 -7.93 1.02
N LEU A 25 -5.10 -7.12 0.19
CA LEU A 25 -4.67 -6.92 -1.19
C LEU A 25 -3.25 -6.34 -1.26
N LEU A 26 -2.96 -5.34 -0.41
CA LEU A 26 -1.63 -4.75 -0.31
C LEU A 26 -0.60 -5.76 0.21
N MET A 27 -0.97 -6.63 1.16
CA MET A 27 -0.11 -7.71 1.65
C MET A 27 0.27 -8.69 0.53
N TYR A 28 -0.69 -9.14 -0.28
CA TYR A 28 -0.39 -9.99 -1.44
C TYR A 28 0.59 -9.33 -2.40
N MET A 29 0.40 -8.04 -2.70
CA MET A 29 1.28 -7.30 -3.60
C MET A 29 2.70 -7.16 -3.03
N GLN A 30 2.84 -6.80 -1.75
CA GLN A 30 4.15 -6.67 -1.11
C GLN A 30 4.88 -8.00 -1.02
N GLU A 31 4.19 -9.07 -0.65
CA GLU A 31 4.80 -10.40 -0.56
C GLU A 31 5.28 -10.88 -1.93
N THR A 32 4.47 -10.67 -2.97
CA THR A 32 4.89 -11.01 -4.35
C THR A 32 6.13 -10.21 -4.78
N ALA A 33 6.24 -8.93 -4.35
CA ALA A 33 7.41 -8.12 -4.63
C ALA A 33 8.67 -8.62 -3.91
N ASN A 34 8.54 -9.06 -2.65
CA ASN A 34 9.62 -9.66 -1.87
C ASN A 34 10.10 -10.95 -2.52
N MET A 35 9.17 -11.83 -2.90
CA MET A 35 9.49 -13.10 -3.59
C MET A 35 10.18 -12.87 -4.94
N GLN A 36 9.83 -11.81 -5.70
CA GLN A 36 10.55 -11.46 -6.92
C GLN A 36 12.00 -11.09 -6.62
N LEU A 37 12.26 -10.27 -5.60
CA LEU A 37 13.62 -9.89 -5.21
C LEU A 37 14.43 -11.12 -4.79
N GLU A 38 13.89 -11.99 -3.97
CA GLU A 38 14.55 -13.25 -3.60
C GLU A 38 14.85 -14.13 -4.82
N ALA A 39 13.90 -14.29 -5.73
CA ALA A 39 14.09 -15.04 -6.98
C ALA A 39 15.15 -14.42 -7.89
N SER A 40 15.41 -13.11 -7.78
CA SER A 40 16.50 -12.40 -8.47
C SER A 40 17.85 -12.47 -7.73
N GLY A 41 17.93 -13.21 -6.62
CA GLY A 41 19.13 -13.37 -5.81
C GLY A 41 19.36 -12.26 -4.77
N VAL A 42 18.36 -11.42 -4.51
CA VAL A 42 18.40 -10.34 -3.51
C VAL A 42 17.64 -10.79 -2.25
N SER A 43 18.37 -11.25 -1.24
CA SER A 43 17.80 -11.48 0.10
C SER A 43 17.58 -10.15 0.80
N LEU A 44 16.35 -9.88 1.24
CA LEU A 44 16.00 -8.67 2.00
C LEU A 44 16.72 -8.61 3.35
N ASP A 45 16.87 -9.75 4.03
CA ASP A 45 17.59 -9.84 5.30
C ASP A 45 19.07 -9.52 5.09
N ALA A 46 19.73 -10.13 4.09
CA ALA A 46 21.12 -9.83 3.76
C ALA A 46 21.31 -8.37 3.32
N LEU A 47 20.33 -7.81 2.60
CA LEU A 47 20.35 -6.39 2.21
C LEU A 47 20.41 -5.49 3.43
N ARG A 48 19.57 -5.77 4.43
CA ARG A 48 19.47 -5.02 5.68
C ARG A 48 20.66 -5.27 6.59
N ASP A 49 20.92 -6.53 6.96
CA ASP A 49 21.85 -6.89 8.02
C ASP A 49 23.30 -6.78 7.58
N GLU A 50 23.62 -7.19 6.34
CA GLU A 50 24.98 -7.17 5.83
C GLU A 50 25.30 -5.86 5.14
N LYS A 51 24.42 -5.34 4.27
CA LYS A 51 24.67 -4.14 3.48
C LYS A 51 24.15 -2.86 4.13
N GLY A 52 23.24 -2.94 5.09
CA GLY A 52 22.61 -1.80 5.74
C GLY A 52 21.68 -1.02 4.81
N LEU A 53 21.04 -1.72 3.87
CA LEU A 53 20.13 -1.13 2.89
C LEU A 53 18.69 -1.59 3.18
N ALA A 54 17.72 -0.68 3.03
CA ALA A 54 16.30 -1.01 3.17
C ALA A 54 15.47 -0.27 2.11
N PHE A 55 14.53 -0.99 1.50
CA PHE A 55 13.50 -0.39 0.67
C PHE A 55 12.40 0.21 1.55
N LEU A 56 12.07 1.48 1.29
CA LEU A 56 11.02 2.23 1.97
C LEU A 56 9.91 2.52 0.94
N LEU A 57 8.69 2.08 1.23
CA LEU A 57 7.53 2.43 0.42
C LEU A 57 7.19 3.90 0.65
N SER A 58 7.32 4.72 -0.38
CA SER A 58 6.98 6.14 -0.33
C SER A 58 5.51 6.38 -0.68
N SER A 59 5.00 5.69 -1.70
CA SER A 59 3.59 5.78 -2.07
C SER A 59 3.15 4.57 -2.88
N ILE A 60 1.82 4.32 -2.83
CA ILE A 60 1.17 3.33 -3.69
C ILE A 60 -0.21 3.82 -4.10
N SER A 61 -0.56 3.56 -5.34
CA SER A 61 -1.90 3.75 -5.89
C SER A 61 -2.42 2.40 -6.37
N ILE A 62 -3.63 2.03 -5.96
CA ILE A 62 -4.27 0.75 -6.29
C ILE A 62 -5.65 1.03 -6.86
N ARG A 63 -5.98 0.45 -8.01
CA ARG A 63 -7.32 0.43 -8.59
C ARG A 63 -7.86 -0.99 -8.56
N VAL A 64 -9.07 -1.17 -8.02
CA VAL A 64 -9.78 -2.45 -7.95
C VAL A 64 -10.97 -2.38 -8.88
N TYR A 65 -10.92 -3.12 -9.97
CA TYR A 65 -11.97 -3.14 -11.01
C TYR A 65 -13.12 -4.07 -10.66
N ALA A 66 -12.79 -5.21 -10.02
CA ALA A 66 -13.77 -6.18 -9.56
C ALA A 66 -13.43 -6.69 -8.16
N PRO A 67 -14.44 -6.93 -7.29
CA PRO A 67 -14.19 -7.47 -5.96
C PRO A 67 -13.62 -8.89 -6.04
N LEU A 68 -12.75 -9.21 -5.10
CA LEU A 68 -12.22 -10.56 -4.87
C LEU A 68 -12.94 -11.16 -3.68
N TYR A 69 -13.33 -12.41 -3.79
CA TYR A 69 -14.11 -13.11 -2.76
C TYR A 69 -13.35 -14.29 -2.18
N THR A 70 -13.81 -14.77 -1.03
CA THR A 70 -13.30 -15.99 -0.42
C THR A 70 -13.28 -17.15 -1.43
N ARG A 71 -12.18 -17.88 -1.51
CA ARG A 71 -11.86 -18.99 -2.43
C ARG A 71 -11.56 -18.58 -3.88
N ASP A 72 -11.53 -17.29 -4.19
CA ASP A 72 -10.98 -16.90 -5.49
C ASP A 72 -9.53 -17.35 -5.59
N GLU A 73 -9.19 -17.93 -6.73
CA GLU A 73 -7.82 -18.23 -7.12
C GLU A 73 -7.31 -17.05 -7.93
N ILE A 74 -6.21 -16.46 -7.48
CA ILE A 74 -5.65 -15.24 -8.08
C ILE A 74 -4.17 -15.39 -8.40
N ASP A 75 -3.76 -14.76 -9.48
CA ASP A 75 -2.37 -14.57 -9.83
C ASP A 75 -2.00 -13.12 -9.58
N VAL A 76 -1.06 -12.88 -8.68
CA VAL A 76 -0.51 -11.54 -8.44
C VAL A 76 0.80 -11.41 -9.20
N GLN A 77 0.84 -10.48 -10.13
CA GLN A 77 2.00 -10.16 -10.94
C GLN A 77 2.67 -8.89 -10.42
N THR A 78 4.01 -8.86 -10.45
CA THR A 78 4.79 -7.66 -10.15
C THR A 78 5.98 -7.51 -11.09
N TRP A 79 6.40 -6.28 -11.32
CA TRP A 79 7.58 -5.95 -12.12
C TRP A 79 8.17 -4.61 -11.68
N VAL A 80 9.43 -4.40 -11.92
CA VAL A 80 10.08 -3.09 -11.73
C VAL A 80 9.80 -2.22 -12.95
N GLY A 81 9.59 -0.93 -12.71
CA GLY A 81 9.53 0.08 -13.76
C GLY A 81 10.82 0.88 -13.83
N GLU A 82 10.88 1.87 -14.72
CA GLU A 82 12.01 2.77 -14.80
C GLU A 82 12.16 3.56 -13.50
N GLY A 83 13.40 3.56 -12.97
CA GLY A 83 13.74 4.37 -11.81
C GLY A 83 14.22 5.76 -12.22
N HIS A 84 13.85 6.78 -11.43
CA HIS A 84 14.24 8.17 -11.69
C HIS A 84 14.81 8.82 -10.42
N GLY A 85 16.07 9.29 -10.49
CA GLY A 85 16.73 9.94 -9.37
C GLY A 85 16.88 8.98 -8.18
N PHE A 86 16.11 9.18 -7.12
CA PHE A 86 16.08 8.35 -5.92
C PHE A 86 14.83 7.47 -5.83
N SER A 87 13.99 7.49 -6.85
CA SER A 87 12.72 6.74 -6.88
C SER A 87 12.87 5.44 -7.67
N TYR A 88 12.40 4.37 -7.07
CA TYR A 88 12.28 3.04 -7.66
C TYR A 88 10.79 2.76 -7.87
N THR A 89 10.37 2.51 -9.08
CA THR A 89 8.96 2.27 -9.40
C THR A 89 8.68 0.78 -9.52
N ARG A 90 7.47 0.36 -9.14
CA ARG A 90 7.03 -1.02 -9.23
C ARG A 90 5.55 -1.11 -9.59
N GLY A 91 5.24 -1.92 -10.59
CA GLY A 91 3.89 -2.21 -11.03
C GLY A 91 3.37 -3.54 -10.48
N PHE A 92 2.04 -3.63 -10.36
CA PHE A 92 1.32 -4.85 -9.99
C PHE A 92 0.09 -5.02 -10.85
N CYS A 93 -0.28 -6.29 -11.09
CA CYS A 93 -1.53 -6.69 -11.71
C CYS A 93 -2.06 -7.93 -10.99
N VAL A 94 -3.32 -7.91 -10.62
CA VAL A 94 -4.00 -9.06 -10.02
C VAL A 94 -4.98 -9.63 -11.03
N LEU A 95 -4.82 -10.91 -11.32
CA LEU A 95 -5.64 -11.64 -12.29
C LEU A 95 -6.49 -12.67 -11.57
N ARG A 96 -7.74 -12.83 -12.00
CA ARG A 96 -8.62 -13.93 -11.62
C ARG A 96 -9.15 -14.59 -12.91
N GLY A 97 -8.80 -15.87 -13.11
CA GLY A 97 -9.16 -16.57 -14.34
C GLY A 97 -8.59 -15.93 -15.62
N GLY A 98 -7.46 -15.23 -15.53
CA GLY A 98 -6.83 -14.51 -16.63
C GLY A 98 -7.34 -13.09 -16.87
N GLU A 99 -8.40 -12.65 -16.17
CA GLU A 99 -8.94 -11.28 -16.26
C GLU A 99 -8.32 -10.38 -15.19
N THR A 100 -7.97 -9.15 -15.55
CA THR A 100 -7.44 -8.15 -14.61
C THR A 100 -8.54 -7.67 -13.69
N VAL A 101 -8.36 -7.88 -12.38
CA VAL A 101 -9.29 -7.45 -11.31
C VAL A 101 -8.76 -6.31 -10.46
N ALA A 102 -7.44 -6.14 -10.40
CA ALA A 102 -6.82 -4.97 -9.79
C ALA A 102 -5.46 -4.67 -10.42
N GLU A 103 -5.05 -3.41 -10.37
CA GLU A 103 -3.71 -2.95 -10.75
C GLU A 103 -3.18 -1.95 -9.73
N ALA A 104 -1.86 -1.89 -9.61
CA ALA A 104 -1.23 -0.90 -8.74
C ALA A 104 0.09 -0.40 -9.29
N SER A 105 0.42 0.83 -8.88
CA SER A 105 1.70 1.48 -9.12
C SER A 105 2.25 2.00 -7.79
N SER A 106 3.51 1.71 -7.50
CA SER A 106 4.16 2.13 -6.26
C SER A 106 5.49 2.81 -6.53
N ILE A 107 5.87 3.69 -5.60
CA ILE A 107 7.16 4.39 -5.58
C ILE A 107 7.87 4.02 -4.29
N TRP A 108 9.10 3.59 -4.41
CA TRP A 108 9.98 3.19 -3.33
C TRP A 108 11.24 4.05 -3.32
N ALA A 109 11.83 4.20 -2.15
CA ALA A 109 13.17 4.72 -1.97
C ALA A 109 14.06 3.61 -1.39
N LEU A 110 15.33 3.57 -1.79
CA LEU A 110 16.34 2.70 -1.17
C LEU A 110 17.18 3.56 -0.23
N MET A 111 17.16 3.23 1.05
CA MET A 111 17.89 3.94 2.10
C MET A 111 19.15 3.15 2.51
N ASN A 112 20.29 3.83 2.52
CA ASN A 112 21.45 3.34 3.26
C ASN A 112 21.28 3.75 4.73
N LEU A 113 20.98 2.76 5.58
CA LEU A 113 20.69 2.97 7.02
C LEU A 113 21.95 3.39 7.80
N ARG A 114 23.14 2.97 7.35
CA ARG A 114 24.42 3.29 8.01
C ARG A 114 24.85 4.73 7.71
N GLU A 115 24.72 5.14 6.45
CA GLU A 115 25.09 6.48 5.98
C GLU A 115 23.95 7.48 6.07
N LYS A 116 22.72 7.03 6.39
CA LYS A 116 21.49 7.83 6.44
C LYS A 116 21.25 8.64 5.14
N ARG A 117 21.50 8.02 3.98
CA ARG A 117 21.28 8.63 2.67
C ARG A 117 20.42 7.77 1.76
N LEU A 118 19.71 8.43 0.86
CA LEU A 118 18.99 7.75 -0.22
C LEU A 118 19.98 7.30 -1.30
N MET A 119 19.73 6.11 -1.84
CA MET A 119 20.46 5.54 -2.96
C MET A 119 19.79 5.94 -4.28
N ARG A 120 20.60 6.18 -5.31
CA ARG A 120 20.06 6.48 -6.65
C ARG A 120 19.54 5.22 -7.33
N SER A 121 18.57 5.36 -8.24
CA SER A 121 17.96 4.24 -8.95
C SER A 121 18.95 3.41 -9.78
N ASN A 122 20.06 3.98 -10.22
CA ASN A 122 21.15 3.25 -10.87
C ASN A 122 22.07 2.47 -9.90
N GLU A 123 21.85 2.59 -8.60
CA GLU A 123 22.51 1.81 -7.55
C GLU A 123 21.63 0.64 -7.06
N ALA A 124 20.61 0.25 -7.84
CA ALA A 124 19.70 -0.85 -7.50
C ALA A 124 20.48 -2.14 -7.18
N PRO A 125 20.11 -2.88 -6.13
CA PRO A 125 20.82 -4.11 -5.76
C PRO A 125 20.39 -5.32 -6.59
N TYR A 126 19.60 -5.14 -7.64
CA TYR A 126 19.06 -6.17 -8.54
C TYR A 126 19.33 -5.80 -10.00
N ASP A 127 19.37 -6.83 -10.84
CA ASP A 127 19.44 -6.73 -12.30
C ASP A 127 18.12 -7.22 -12.91
N LEU A 128 17.11 -6.35 -12.89
CA LEU A 128 15.78 -6.63 -13.44
C LEU A 128 15.47 -5.60 -14.52
N GLU A 129 15.07 -6.10 -15.70
CA GLU A 129 14.66 -5.25 -16.81
C GLU A 129 13.35 -4.50 -16.48
N PRO A 130 13.32 -3.17 -16.66
CA PRO A 130 12.12 -2.39 -16.39
C PRO A 130 11.03 -2.65 -17.43
N GLU A 131 9.78 -2.61 -16.98
CA GLU A 131 8.59 -2.70 -17.83
C GLU A 131 7.67 -1.48 -17.63
N PRO A 132 6.81 -1.16 -18.60
CA PRO A 132 5.85 -0.05 -18.48
C PRO A 132 4.96 -0.21 -17.26
N MET A 133 4.71 0.92 -16.58
CA MET A 133 3.82 0.96 -15.43
C MET A 133 2.35 0.97 -15.88
N PRO A 134 1.42 0.41 -15.06
CA PRO A 134 0.00 0.46 -15.39
C PRO A 134 -0.53 1.90 -15.35
N GLU A 135 -1.43 2.23 -16.26
CA GLU A 135 -2.19 3.48 -16.24
C GLU A 135 -3.45 3.29 -15.41
N LEU A 136 -3.47 3.90 -14.23
CA LEU A 136 -4.59 3.76 -13.29
C LEU A 136 -5.60 4.89 -13.49
N ASP A 137 -6.90 4.55 -13.48
CA ASP A 137 -8.00 5.51 -13.37
C ASP A 137 -8.09 6.06 -11.95
N LEU A 138 -7.08 6.83 -11.56
CA LEU A 138 -6.95 7.51 -10.27
C LEU A 138 -6.28 8.88 -10.47
N PRO A 139 -6.44 9.83 -9.54
CA PRO A 139 -5.73 11.09 -9.60
C PRO A 139 -4.21 10.89 -9.70
N ARG A 140 -3.54 11.65 -10.58
CA ARG A 140 -2.07 11.55 -10.72
C ARG A 140 -1.30 11.94 -9.48
N ARG A 141 -1.92 12.73 -8.59
CA ARG A 141 -1.32 13.22 -7.33
C ARG A 141 -2.39 13.30 -6.26
N LEU A 142 -2.02 12.90 -5.07
CA LEU A 142 -2.80 13.14 -3.88
C LEU A 142 -2.71 14.64 -3.54
N ARG A 143 -3.87 15.34 -3.57
CA ARG A 143 -3.96 16.77 -3.24
C ARG A 143 -4.71 16.90 -1.93
N MET A 144 -3.97 17.14 -0.86
CA MET A 144 -4.54 17.28 0.47
C MET A 144 -5.05 18.70 0.71
N PRO A 145 -6.21 18.86 1.38
CA PRO A 145 -6.66 20.14 1.90
C PRO A 145 -5.72 20.62 3.02
N ARG A 146 -5.92 21.85 3.46
CA ARG A 146 -5.24 22.35 4.65
C ARG A 146 -5.76 21.62 5.88
N ALA A 147 -4.94 21.53 6.94
CA ALA A 147 -5.31 20.80 8.15
C ALA A 147 -6.61 21.33 8.80
N GLU A 148 -6.83 22.64 8.78
CA GLU A 148 -8.04 23.30 9.30
C GLU A 148 -9.31 23.03 8.47
N GLU A 149 -9.19 22.52 7.26
CA GLU A 149 -10.29 22.15 6.37
C GLU A 149 -10.67 20.66 6.54
N MET A 150 -9.94 19.93 7.39
CA MET A 150 -10.16 18.51 7.65
C MET A 150 -10.77 18.30 9.03
N GLU A 151 -11.79 17.43 9.10
CA GLU A 151 -12.40 17.02 10.37
C GLU A 151 -11.50 16.01 11.09
N THR A 152 -11.21 16.21 12.38
CA THR A 152 -10.63 15.16 13.22
C THR A 152 -11.72 14.17 13.58
N VAL A 153 -11.61 12.93 13.10
CA VAL A 153 -12.63 11.88 13.23
C VAL A 153 -12.32 10.86 14.32
N GLY A 154 -11.11 10.90 14.88
CA GLY A 154 -10.74 10.06 16.00
C GLY A 154 -9.23 9.91 16.16
N GLU A 155 -8.87 8.97 17.04
CA GLU A 155 -7.49 8.63 17.35
C GLU A 155 -7.28 7.12 17.23
N ARG A 156 -6.08 6.71 16.80
CA ARG A 156 -5.67 5.32 16.64
C ARG A 156 -4.34 5.10 17.37
N PRO A 157 -4.35 4.44 18.55
CA PRO A 157 -3.12 4.05 19.20
C PRO A 157 -2.41 2.96 18.39
N ILE A 158 -1.08 3.06 18.30
CA ILE A 158 -0.23 2.06 17.64
C ILE A 158 0.18 1.04 18.68
N VAL A 159 -0.25 -0.20 18.46
CA VAL A 159 -0.10 -1.32 19.39
C VAL A 159 0.80 -2.41 18.81
N TYR A 160 1.10 -3.45 19.60
CA TYR A 160 2.00 -4.53 19.24
C TYR A 160 1.68 -5.17 17.87
N SER A 161 0.39 -5.41 17.58
CA SER A 161 -0.04 -6.04 16.32
C SER A 161 0.12 -5.17 15.08
N ASP A 162 0.40 -3.89 15.25
CA ASP A 162 0.63 -2.97 14.13
C ASP A 162 2.09 -2.97 13.67
N ILE A 163 3.02 -3.44 14.52
CA ILE A 163 4.46 -3.23 14.33
C ILE A 163 5.07 -4.36 13.49
N ASP A 164 5.79 -3.97 12.46
CA ASP A 164 6.61 -4.87 11.65
C ASP A 164 8.06 -5.01 12.21
N TYR A 165 8.88 -5.78 11.51
CA TYR A 165 10.28 -6.02 11.88
C TYR A 165 11.16 -4.74 11.84
N ASN A 166 10.67 -3.63 11.24
CA ASN A 166 11.35 -2.34 11.26
C ASN A 166 11.08 -1.55 12.55
N GLY A 167 10.11 -1.99 13.37
CA GLY A 167 9.76 -1.34 14.63
C GLY A 167 8.73 -0.20 14.48
N HIS A 168 8.10 -0.07 13.32
CA HIS A 168 7.09 0.94 13.03
C HIS A 168 5.79 0.29 12.55
N MET A 169 4.71 1.05 12.55
CA MET A 169 3.43 0.58 12.00
C MET A 169 3.61 0.13 10.55
N ASN A 170 3.26 -1.13 10.29
CA ASN A 170 3.35 -1.71 8.96
C ASN A 170 2.47 -0.94 7.97
N ASN A 171 3.05 -0.56 6.83
CA ASN A 171 2.36 0.18 5.78
C ASN A 171 1.07 -0.49 5.31
N THR A 172 1.00 -1.82 5.39
CA THR A 172 -0.19 -2.59 5.01
C THR A 172 -1.38 -2.41 5.95
N HIS A 173 -1.19 -1.91 7.17
CA HIS A 173 -2.27 -1.70 8.15
C HIS A 173 -3.03 -0.38 7.95
N TYR A 174 -2.46 0.59 7.22
CA TYR A 174 -3.11 1.87 6.98
C TYR A 174 -4.41 1.79 6.17
N PRO A 175 -4.57 0.90 5.16
CA PRO A 175 -5.85 0.78 4.47
C PRO A 175 -7.02 0.43 5.40
N ASP A 176 -6.85 -0.58 6.29
CA ASP A 176 -7.89 -0.96 7.25
C ASP A 176 -8.13 0.18 8.28
N LEU A 177 -7.06 0.86 8.74
CA LEU A 177 -7.20 2.04 9.59
C LEU A 177 -8.13 3.08 8.95
N PHE A 178 -7.94 3.41 7.68
CA PHE A 178 -8.81 4.39 7.01
C PHE A 178 -10.22 3.87 6.79
N CYS A 179 -10.39 2.57 6.55
CA CYS A 179 -11.70 1.94 6.51
C CYS A 179 -12.45 2.06 7.84
N ASP A 180 -11.75 1.88 8.99
CA ASP A 180 -12.33 2.01 10.34
C ASP A 180 -12.94 3.40 10.58
N PHE A 181 -12.40 4.44 9.94
CA PHE A 181 -12.90 5.82 10.03
C PHE A 181 -13.73 6.26 8.81
N THR A 182 -14.10 5.34 7.93
CA THR A 182 -14.97 5.62 6.78
C THR A 182 -16.43 5.40 7.14
N PRO A 183 -17.31 6.43 7.04
CA PRO A 183 -18.74 6.25 7.28
C PRO A 183 -19.35 5.19 6.35
N GLN A 184 -20.24 4.38 6.90
CA GLN A 184 -21.00 3.36 6.15
C GLN A 184 -20.10 2.42 5.31
N ILE A 185 -18.89 2.13 5.78
CA ILE A 185 -17.93 1.30 5.02
C ILE A 185 -18.51 -0.08 4.66
N LEU A 186 -19.40 -0.64 5.47
CA LEU A 186 -20.03 -1.93 5.19
C LEU A 186 -21.05 -1.89 4.05
N GLU A 187 -21.48 -0.70 3.63
CA GLU A 187 -22.38 -0.50 2.48
C GLU A 187 -21.56 -0.26 1.18
N HIS A 188 -20.24 -0.15 1.31
CA HIS A 188 -19.34 0.20 0.22
C HIS A 188 -18.18 -0.80 0.12
N ARG A 189 -17.52 -0.79 -1.04
CA ARG A 189 -16.20 -1.40 -1.25
C ARG A 189 -15.18 -0.33 -1.63
N VAL A 190 -13.95 -0.51 -1.25
CA VAL A 190 -12.85 0.33 -1.72
C VAL A 190 -12.50 -0.09 -3.14
N SER A 191 -12.82 0.75 -4.12
CA SER A 191 -12.55 0.51 -5.53
C SER A 191 -11.25 1.16 -6.01
N GLY A 192 -10.70 2.07 -5.22
CA GLY A 192 -9.41 2.69 -5.47
C GLY A 192 -8.83 3.28 -4.20
N MET A 193 -7.51 3.27 -4.09
CA MET A 193 -6.82 3.95 -3.00
C MET A 193 -5.47 4.51 -3.44
N MET A 194 -5.10 5.60 -2.80
CA MET A 194 -3.76 6.18 -2.90
C MET A 194 -3.25 6.39 -1.48
N LEU A 195 -2.03 5.94 -1.21
CA LEU A 195 -1.36 6.11 0.07
C LEU A 195 -0.02 6.80 -0.17
N SER A 196 0.29 7.78 0.64
CA SER A 196 1.58 8.48 0.67
C SER A 196 2.14 8.44 2.09
N PHE A 197 3.24 7.74 2.27
CA PHE A 197 3.90 7.57 3.56
C PHE A 197 4.96 8.65 3.73
N VAL A 198 4.75 9.53 4.70
CA VAL A 198 5.57 10.75 4.92
C VAL A 198 6.55 10.56 6.07
N HIS A 199 6.04 10.06 7.22
CA HIS A 199 6.85 9.72 8.39
C HIS A 199 6.40 8.41 9.00
N GLU A 200 7.33 7.73 9.61
CA GLU A 200 7.09 6.47 10.32
C GLU A 200 6.31 6.73 11.61
N ALA A 201 5.40 5.81 11.95
CA ALA A 201 4.63 5.87 13.17
C ALA A 201 5.12 4.77 14.14
N ALA A 202 5.72 5.18 15.26
CA ALA A 202 6.38 4.27 16.19
C ALA A 202 5.40 3.61 17.17
N PHE A 203 5.80 2.47 17.73
CA PHE A 203 5.07 1.79 18.79
C PHE A 203 4.78 2.70 19.98
N GLY A 204 3.55 2.64 20.50
CA GLY A 204 3.12 3.43 21.65
C GLY A 204 2.71 4.87 21.33
N HIS A 205 2.90 5.32 20.09
CA HIS A 205 2.34 6.60 19.63
C HIS A 205 0.84 6.46 19.36
N THR A 206 0.15 7.60 19.32
CA THR A 206 -1.25 7.68 18.93
C THR A 206 -1.35 8.60 17.71
N LEU A 207 -1.97 8.07 16.65
CA LEU A 207 -2.27 8.84 15.45
C LEU A 207 -3.63 9.51 15.58
N ARG A 208 -3.68 10.82 15.40
CA ARG A 208 -4.93 11.56 15.17
C ARG A 208 -5.30 11.37 13.70
N VAL A 209 -6.54 10.96 13.46
CA VAL A 209 -7.07 10.70 12.12
C VAL A 209 -7.95 11.88 11.71
N GLN A 210 -7.58 12.49 10.59
CA GLN A 210 -8.33 13.57 9.95
C GLN A 210 -8.92 13.08 8.64
N ARG A 211 -10.11 13.59 8.28
CA ARG A 211 -10.86 13.19 7.10
C ARG A 211 -11.54 14.38 6.43
N THR A 212 -11.69 14.30 5.10
CA THR A 212 -12.52 15.22 4.31
C THR A 212 -13.22 14.41 3.21
N ALA A 213 -14.52 14.64 3.01
CA ALA A 213 -15.28 14.00 1.93
C ALA A 213 -14.84 14.52 0.56
N THR A 214 -14.88 13.64 -0.44
CA THR A 214 -14.74 13.96 -1.86
C THR A 214 -16.03 13.57 -2.60
N GLU A 215 -16.07 13.75 -3.90
CA GLU A 215 -17.22 13.36 -4.73
C GLU A 215 -17.47 11.83 -4.69
N ASP A 216 -16.40 11.03 -4.63
CA ASP A 216 -16.43 9.58 -4.78
C ASP A 216 -15.77 8.83 -3.61
N GLY A 217 -15.57 9.49 -2.46
CA GLY A 217 -14.97 8.86 -1.29
C GLY A 217 -14.43 9.84 -0.27
N TYR A 218 -13.19 9.59 0.21
CA TYR A 218 -12.61 10.40 1.29
C TYR A 218 -11.10 10.58 1.13
N LEU A 219 -10.63 11.76 1.53
CA LEU A 219 -9.23 12.03 1.84
C LEU A 219 -9.00 11.86 3.34
N PHE A 220 -7.89 11.24 3.69
CA PHE A 220 -7.46 11.04 5.08
C PHE A 220 -6.06 11.56 5.29
N ARG A 221 -5.81 12.00 6.52
CA ARG A 221 -4.48 12.32 7.04
C ARG A 221 -4.32 11.74 8.42
N THR A 222 -3.18 11.13 8.69
CA THR A 222 -2.78 10.78 10.05
C THR A 222 -1.67 11.70 10.53
N VAL A 223 -1.79 12.15 11.77
CA VAL A 223 -0.82 13.06 12.42
C VAL A 223 -0.45 12.48 13.77
N ASP A 224 0.82 12.49 14.11
CA ASP A 224 1.28 12.06 15.44
C ASP A 224 1.02 13.11 16.54
N GLY A 225 1.44 12.80 17.76
CA GLY A 225 1.27 13.68 18.92
C GLY A 225 1.97 15.03 18.78
N ASP A 226 3.02 15.13 17.98
CA ASP A 226 3.79 16.35 17.74
C ASP A 226 3.25 17.16 16.55
N GLY A 227 2.22 16.69 15.89
CA GLY A 227 1.62 17.34 14.73
C GLY A 227 2.31 17.00 13.41
N THR A 228 3.21 15.99 13.38
CA THR A 228 3.88 15.52 12.18
C THR A 228 2.93 14.65 11.36
N VAL A 229 2.83 14.93 10.07
CA VAL A 229 2.04 14.10 9.15
C VAL A 229 2.75 12.76 8.95
N CYS A 230 2.07 11.66 9.27
CA CYS A 230 2.59 10.31 9.05
C CYS A 230 2.15 9.76 7.69
N THR A 231 0.87 9.85 7.35
CA THR A 231 0.35 9.31 6.09
C THR A 231 -0.79 10.17 5.58
N ASP A 232 -0.78 10.44 4.29
CA ASP A 232 -1.91 10.97 3.53
C ASP A 232 -2.53 9.86 2.68
N ALA A 233 -3.86 9.84 2.55
CA ALA A 233 -4.57 8.84 1.78
C ALA A 233 -5.79 9.39 1.05
N TYR A 234 -6.16 8.68 -0.02
CA TYR A 234 -7.45 8.81 -0.70
C TYR A 234 -8.05 7.42 -0.84
N LEU A 235 -9.31 7.28 -0.48
CA LEU A 235 -10.12 6.09 -0.73
C LEU A 235 -11.27 6.47 -1.69
N ARG A 236 -11.35 5.75 -2.82
CA ARG A 236 -12.52 5.76 -3.71
C ARG A 236 -13.46 4.64 -3.28
N LEU A 237 -14.72 4.98 -3.11
CA LEU A 237 -15.77 4.06 -2.69
C LEU A 237 -16.76 3.81 -3.81
N GLU A 238 -17.21 2.57 -3.92
CA GLU A 238 -18.33 2.16 -4.76
C GLU A 238 -19.32 1.36 -3.89
N PRO A 239 -20.62 1.34 -4.21
CA PRO A 239 -21.57 0.49 -3.47
C PRO A 239 -21.08 -0.95 -3.42
N ALA A 240 -21.18 -1.58 -2.25
CA ALA A 240 -20.93 -3.01 -2.12
C ALA A 240 -21.93 -3.78 -2.99
N ALA A 241 -21.46 -4.79 -3.72
CA ALA A 241 -22.38 -5.69 -4.39
C ALA A 241 -23.24 -6.39 -3.31
N GLN A 242 -24.56 -6.32 -3.44
CA GLN A 242 -25.44 -7.10 -2.57
C GLN A 242 -25.11 -8.58 -2.80
N ALA A 243 -24.72 -9.28 -1.74
CA ALA A 243 -24.56 -10.73 -1.81
C ALA A 243 -25.94 -11.34 -2.09
N GLU A 244 -26.12 -11.91 -3.27
CA GLU A 244 -27.28 -12.76 -3.58
C GLU A 244 -27.26 -14.05 -2.76
#